data_1fcc9125f808106b2e41dee9a2925db8
#
_entry.id   1fcc9125f808106b2e41dee9a2925db8
#
_cell.length_a   1.000
_cell.length_b   1.000
_cell.length_c   1.000
_cell.angle_alpha   90.00
_cell.angle_beta   90.00
_cell.angle_gamma   90.00
#
_symmetry.space_group_name_H-M   'P 1'
#
loop_
_entity.id
_entity.type
_entity.pdbx_description
1 polymer ?
#
loop_
_entity_poly.entity_id
_entity_poly.type
_entity_poly.pdbx_seq_one_letter_code
_entity_poly.pdbx_strand_id
1 'polypeptide(L)'
;AIDAQHENTRYLPGIPLPLTLRATTDLETSLEGADQVLVVVPSHAFTETLRKLAPLRPPGAGVAWATKGFETGSGRFLHEVAEDILGPDVPLAVVTGPSFAKEVALGLPTAVTVHGADPVFAQAVADVMHGPAFRAYTGDDMVGAELGGAMKNVLAVATGVADGMQLG
;
A
#
# COMPACT_ATOMS: atom_id res chain seq x y z
N ALA A 1 15.96 -9.63 13.23
CA ALA A 1 14.97 -10.66 13.53
C ALA A 1 14.34 -11.19 12.23
N ILE A 2 13.53 -10.42 11.50
CA ILE A 2 12.85 -10.90 10.27
C ILE A 2 13.85 -11.41 9.24
N ASP A 3 14.90 -10.65 8.93
CA ASP A 3 15.91 -11.01 7.93
C ASP A 3 16.66 -12.33 8.26
N ALA A 4 16.96 -12.57 9.53
CA ALA A 4 17.67 -13.77 9.95
C ALA A 4 16.78 -15.02 10.09
N GLN A 5 15.50 -14.85 10.34
CA GLN A 5 14.55 -15.93 10.56
C GLN A 5 13.65 -16.21 9.35
N HIS A 6 13.62 -15.29 8.39
CA HIS A 6 12.65 -15.28 7.28
C HIS A 6 11.22 -15.50 7.76
N GLU A 7 10.88 -14.88 8.89
CA GLU A 7 9.56 -14.94 9.51
C GLU A 7 9.26 -13.65 10.28
N ASN A 8 8.05 -13.15 10.18
CA ASN A 8 7.54 -12.07 11.01
C ASN A 8 6.78 -12.66 12.22
N THR A 9 7.50 -13.19 13.17
CA THR A 9 6.94 -13.89 14.35
C THR A 9 5.98 -13.04 15.18
N ARG A 10 6.11 -11.71 15.11
CA ARG A 10 5.24 -10.78 15.86
C ARG A 10 3.87 -10.59 15.24
N TYR A 11 3.81 -10.46 13.90
CA TYR A 11 2.57 -10.07 13.19
C TYR A 11 2.02 -11.15 12.25
N LEU A 12 2.89 -12.07 11.81
CA LEU A 12 2.53 -13.20 10.93
C LEU A 12 3.25 -14.50 11.41
N PRO A 13 2.97 -14.96 12.63
CA PRO A 13 3.64 -16.14 13.16
C PRO A 13 3.32 -17.39 12.35
N GLY A 14 4.33 -18.25 12.16
CA GLY A 14 4.20 -19.52 11.45
C GLY A 14 4.15 -19.41 9.94
N ILE A 15 4.40 -18.23 9.36
CA ILE A 15 4.41 -18.02 7.91
C ILE A 15 5.84 -17.73 7.45
N PRO A 16 6.48 -18.64 6.70
CA PRO A 16 7.82 -18.42 6.17
C PRO A 16 7.79 -17.33 5.08
N LEU A 17 8.76 -16.42 5.13
CA LEU A 17 8.97 -15.40 4.13
C LEU A 17 9.98 -15.89 3.07
N PRO A 18 9.89 -15.41 1.82
CA PRO A 18 10.83 -15.76 0.77
C PRO A 18 12.28 -15.46 1.16
N LEU A 19 13.21 -16.33 0.80
CA LEU A 19 14.65 -16.15 1.07
C LEU A 19 15.24 -14.93 0.34
N THR A 20 14.57 -14.46 -0.71
CA THR A 20 14.95 -13.25 -1.44
C THR A 20 14.54 -11.96 -0.74
N LEU A 21 13.61 -12.04 0.22
CA LEU A 21 13.20 -10.88 1.01
C LEU A 21 14.33 -10.48 1.97
N ARG A 22 14.67 -9.20 1.97
CA ARG A 22 15.59 -8.59 2.92
C ARG A 22 14.86 -7.59 3.79
N ALA A 23 15.15 -7.60 5.08
CA ALA A 23 14.54 -6.70 6.05
C ALA A 23 15.63 -5.85 6.74
N THR A 24 15.52 -4.55 6.63
CA THR A 24 16.40 -3.58 7.28
C THR A 24 15.58 -2.52 8.00
N THR A 25 16.18 -1.86 8.99
CA THR A 25 15.64 -0.66 9.64
C THR A 25 16.22 0.62 9.07
N ASP A 26 17.19 0.49 8.17
CA ASP A 26 17.82 1.59 7.46
C ASP A 26 17.08 1.85 6.16
N LEU A 27 16.47 3.03 6.06
CA LEU A 27 15.66 3.42 4.90
C LEU A 27 16.54 3.61 3.65
N GLU A 28 17.74 4.17 3.79
CA GLU A 28 18.67 4.37 2.67
C GLU A 28 19.04 3.03 2.03
N THR A 29 19.52 2.10 2.85
CA THR A 29 19.83 0.73 2.39
C THR A 29 18.62 0.03 1.76
N SER A 30 17.40 0.28 2.26
CA SER A 30 16.20 -0.35 1.71
C SER A 30 15.82 0.17 0.32
N LEU A 31 16.30 1.35 -0.06
CA LEU A 31 16.01 2.02 -1.32
C LEU A 31 17.11 1.83 -2.38
N GLU A 32 18.26 1.27 -2.01
CA GLU A 32 19.35 1.03 -2.96
C GLU A 32 18.90 0.18 -4.15
N GLY A 33 18.99 0.75 -5.36
CA GLY A 33 18.63 0.06 -6.60
C GLY A 33 17.13 -0.24 -6.76
N ALA A 34 16.25 0.39 -5.97
CA ALA A 34 14.83 0.18 -6.10
C ALA A 34 14.27 0.88 -7.36
N ASP A 35 13.57 0.11 -8.19
CA ASP A 35 12.83 0.62 -9.35
C ASP A 35 11.45 1.17 -8.94
N GLN A 36 10.87 0.63 -7.86
CA GLN A 36 9.57 0.99 -7.33
C GLN A 36 9.60 0.97 -5.80
N VAL A 37 8.86 1.87 -5.18
CA VAL A 37 8.72 1.94 -3.72
C VAL A 37 7.25 1.75 -3.34
N LEU A 38 6.95 0.75 -2.52
CA LEU A 38 5.61 0.53 -1.97
C LEU A 38 5.56 0.95 -0.50
N VAL A 39 4.81 2.01 -0.19
CA VAL A 39 4.62 2.53 1.16
C VAL A 39 3.39 1.85 1.79
N VAL A 40 3.63 1.12 2.90
CA VAL A 40 2.57 0.42 3.64
C VAL A 40 2.66 0.80 5.11
N VAL A 41 2.16 1.98 5.42
CA VAL A 41 2.17 2.53 6.79
C VAL A 41 0.76 3.02 7.16
N PRO A 42 0.43 3.18 8.44
CA PRO A 42 -0.80 3.86 8.84
C PRO A 42 -0.86 5.31 8.33
N SER A 43 -2.06 5.86 8.06
CA SER A 43 -2.22 7.20 7.48
C SER A 43 -1.54 8.31 8.28
N HIS A 44 -1.53 8.22 9.62
CA HIS A 44 -0.86 9.20 10.47
C HIS A 44 0.67 9.22 10.31
N ALA A 45 1.28 8.15 9.80
CA ALA A 45 2.72 8.07 9.55
C ALA A 45 3.10 8.37 8.09
N PHE A 46 2.12 8.49 7.18
CA PHE A 46 2.34 8.57 5.73
C PHE A 46 3.17 9.80 5.36
N THR A 47 2.75 10.98 5.75
CA THR A 47 3.40 12.25 5.45
C THR A 47 4.86 12.28 5.92
N GLU A 48 5.12 11.84 7.15
CA GLU A 48 6.48 11.77 7.69
C GLU A 48 7.34 10.74 6.93
N THR A 49 6.76 9.60 6.58
CA THR A 49 7.45 8.58 5.79
C THR A 49 7.86 9.12 4.42
N LEU A 50 6.96 9.82 3.72
CA LEU A 50 7.28 10.42 2.43
C LEU A 50 8.36 11.51 2.53
N ARG A 51 8.35 12.35 3.57
CA ARG A 51 9.40 13.34 3.79
C ARG A 51 10.77 12.71 4.01
N LYS A 52 10.85 11.56 4.66
CA LYS A 52 12.09 10.80 4.82
C LYS A 52 12.51 10.10 3.54
N LEU A 53 11.54 9.61 2.77
CA LEU A 53 11.73 8.92 1.51
C LEU A 53 12.24 9.87 0.41
N ALA A 54 11.66 11.06 0.30
CA ALA A 54 11.89 11.99 -0.81
C ALA A 54 13.39 12.25 -1.13
N PRO A 55 14.26 12.58 -0.16
CA PRO A 55 15.67 12.83 -0.42
C PRO A 55 16.48 11.57 -0.74
N LEU A 56 15.97 10.38 -0.43
CA LEU A 56 16.67 9.10 -0.59
C LEU A 56 16.17 8.30 -1.79
N ARG A 57 15.04 8.71 -2.38
CA ARG A 57 14.41 7.99 -3.49
C ARG A 57 15.35 7.94 -4.70
N PRO A 58 15.60 6.75 -5.28
CA PRO A 58 16.38 6.64 -6.51
C PRO A 58 15.73 7.43 -7.65
N PRO A 59 16.55 8.10 -8.50
CA PRO A 59 16.03 8.77 -9.69
C PRO A 59 15.23 7.80 -10.57
N GLY A 60 14.04 8.22 -10.98
CA GLY A 60 13.15 7.40 -11.81
C GLY A 60 12.27 6.40 -11.06
N ALA A 61 12.55 6.07 -9.80
CA ALA A 61 11.68 5.19 -9.03
C ALA A 61 10.32 5.85 -8.75
N GLY A 62 9.24 5.20 -9.13
CA GLY A 62 7.88 5.61 -8.77
C GLY A 62 7.50 5.19 -7.34
N VAL A 63 6.46 5.84 -6.79
CA VAL A 63 5.99 5.56 -5.43
C VAL A 63 4.53 5.13 -5.46
N ALA A 64 4.27 3.92 -4.96
CA ALA A 64 2.93 3.41 -4.72
C ALA A 64 2.66 3.30 -3.22
N TRP A 65 1.40 3.32 -2.81
CA TRP A 65 1.02 3.08 -1.41
C TRP A 65 -0.24 2.23 -1.28
N ALA A 66 -0.29 1.46 -0.20
CA ALA A 66 -1.48 0.72 0.23
C ALA A 66 -2.08 1.30 1.53
N THR A 67 -1.60 2.47 1.96
CA THR A 67 -2.14 3.24 3.09
C THR A 67 -3.57 3.65 2.81
N LYS A 68 -4.45 3.47 3.79
CA LYS A 68 -5.88 3.80 3.68
C LYS A 68 -6.23 4.95 4.62
N GLY A 69 -7.11 5.84 4.17
CA GLY A 69 -7.55 7.00 4.93
C GLY A 69 -7.05 8.31 4.35
N PHE A 70 -7.32 9.39 5.06
CA PHE A 70 -6.89 10.75 4.71
C PHE A 70 -5.65 11.14 5.53
N GLU A 71 -4.97 12.19 5.08
CA GLU A 71 -3.88 12.80 5.83
C GLU A 71 -4.39 13.33 7.17
N THR A 72 -3.68 12.95 8.23
CA THR A 72 -4.08 13.32 9.59
C THR A 72 -3.80 14.79 9.84
N GLY A 73 -4.84 15.53 10.18
CA GLY A 73 -4.77 16.97 10.48
C GLY A 73 -5.36 17.84 9.38
N SER A 74 -5.06 17.64 8.11
CA SER A 74 -5.63 18.43 7.01
C SER A 74 -6.88 17.80 6.40
N GLY A 75 -7.02 16.45 6.48
CA GLY A 75 -8.10 15.72 5.83
C GLY A 75 -7.94 15.60 4.30
N ARG A 76 -6.77 15.95 3.76
CA ARG A 76 -6.48 15.86 2.33
C ARG A 76 -6.33 14.41 1.87
N PHE A 77 -6.53 14.19 0.59
CA PHE A 77 -6.19 12.92 -0.05
C PHE A 77 -4.68 12.66 0.01
N LEU A 78 -4.28 11.39 0.13
CA LEU A 78 -2.86 11.03 0.24
C LEU A 78 -2.09 11.30 -1.05
N HIS A 79 -2.73 11.20 -2.22
CA HIS A 79 -2.08 11.53 -3.50
C HIS A 79 -1.70 13.02 -3.58
N GLU A 80 -2.54 13.93 -3.12
CA GLU A 80 -2.23 15.37 -3.08
C GLU A 80 -1.02 15.66 -2.18
N VAL A 81 -0.95 14.97 -1.04
CA VAL A 81 0.18 15.09 -0.10
C VAL A 81 1.45 14.49 -0.70
N ALA A 82 1.32 13.38 -1.45
CA ALA A 82 2.45 12.75 -2.12
C ALA A 82 3.02 13.62 -3.24
N GLU A 83 2.15 14.24 -4.07
CA GLU A 83 2.56 15.19 -5.10
C GLU A 83 3.30 16.40 -4.53
N ASP A 84 2.80 16.98 -3.43
CA ASP A 84 3.44 18.12 -2.77
C ASP A 84 4.85 17.79 -2.24
N ILE A 85 5.06 16.56 -1.74
CA ILE A 85 6.33 16.16 -1.12
C ILE A 85 7.33 15.63 -2.14
N LEU A 86 6.87 14.82 -3.08
CA LEU A 86 7.74 14.12 -4.02
C LEU A 86 7.95 14.89 -5.32
N GLY A 87 7.05 15.80 -5.63
CA GLY A 87 7.04 16.57 -6.87
C GLY A 87 6.14 15.97 -7.95
N PRO A 88 5.72 16.79 -8.93
CA PRO A 88 4.74 16.42 -9.96
C PRO A 88 5.27 15.41 -10.99
N ASP A 89 6.59 15.26 -11.10
CA ASP A 89 7.22 14.37 -12.07
C ASP A 89 7.42 12.94 -11.56
N VAL A 90 7.07 12.67 -10.30
CA VAL A 90 7.20 11.34 -9.72
C VAL A 90 5.95 10.51 -10.04
N PRO A 91 6.09 9.36 -10.71
CA PRO A 91 4.95 8.47 -10.93
C PRO A 91 4.36 7.98 -9.61
N LEU A 92 3.06 8.17 -9.43
CA LEU A 92 2.33 7.84 -8.21
C LEU A 92 1.21 6.82 -8.49
N ALA A 93 1.01 5.89 -7.54
CA ALA A 93 -0.12 4.95 -7.62
C ALA A 93 -0.66 4.59 -6.23
N VAL A 94 -1.98 4.43 -6.12
CA VAL A 94 -2.63 3.90 -4.92
C VAL A 94 -3.04 2.45 -5.16
N VAL A 95 -2.76 1.58 -4.18
CA VAL A 95 -3.18 0.18 -4.16
C VAL A 95 -4.32 0.03 -3.16
N THR A 96 -5.47 -0.43 -3.61
CA THR A 96 -6.63 -0.63 -2.75
C THR A 96 -7.32 -1.96 -3.01
N GLY A 97 -8.03 -2.49 -2.02
CA GLY A 97 -8.74 -3.75 -2.11
C GLY A 97 -8.76 -4.51 -0.77
N PRO A 98 -9.52 -5.61 -0.71
CA PRO A 98 -9.56 -6.50 0.45
C PRO A 98 -8.28 -7.37 0.48
N SER A 99 -7.23 -6.88 1.14
CA SER A 99 -5.92 -7.54 1.24
C SER A 99 -5.49 -7.70 2.70
N PHE A 100 -6.17 -8.60 3.42
CA PHE A 100 -5.81 -8.90 4.80
C PHE A 100 -4.46 -9.63 4.84
N ALA A 101 -3.51 -9.10 5.62
CA ALA A 101 -2.14 -9.58 5.65
C ALA A 101 -2.01 -11.10 5.86
N LYS A 102 -2.83 -11.67 6.76
CA LYS A 102 -2.82 -13.11 7.03
C LYS A 102 -3.32 -13.93 5.85
N GLU A 103 -4.37 -13.48 5.16
CA GLU A 103 -4.94 -14.15 4.00
C GLU A 103 -3.97 -14.15 2.82
N VAL A 104 -3.39 -12.98 2.53
CA VAL A 104 -2.35 -12.82 1.51
C VAL A 104 -1.15 -13.71 1.80
N ALA A 105 -0.67 -13.72 3.04
CA ALA A 105 0.49 -14.50 3.44
C ALA A 105 0.24 -16.02 3.41
N LEU A 106 -1.02 -16.46 3.58
CA LEU A 106 -1.44 -17.85 3.41
C LEU A 106 -1.68 -18.24 1.94
N GLY A 107 -1.52 -17.31 0.99
CA GLY A 107 -1.78 -17.55 -0.43
C GLY A 107 -3.26 -17.70 -0.78
N LEU A 108 -4.17 -17.16 0.03
CA LEU A 108 -5.59 -17.16 -0.28
C LEU A 108 -5.90 -16.20 -1.45
N PRO A 109 -6.93 -16.49 -2.26
CA PRO A 109 -7.32 -15.64 -3.37
C PRO A 109 -7.55 -14.19 -2.93
N THR A 110 -6.80 -13.28 -3.51
CA THR A 110 -6.84 -11.85 -3.19
C THR A 110 -6.94 -11.05 -4.49
N ALA A 111 -7.75 -10.01 -4.50
CA ALA A 111 -7.84 -9.07 -5.60
C ALA A 111 -7.68 -7.63 -5.09
N VAL A 112 -6.86 -6.86 -5.80
CA VAL A 112 -6.66 -5.43 -5.55
C VAL A 112 -6.76 -4.64 -6.85
N THR A 113 -6.92 -3.33 -6.72
CA THR A 113 -6.79 -2.40 -7.83
C THR A 113 -5.62 -1.45 -7.58
N VAL A 114 -4.94 -1.09 -8.65
CA VAL A 114 -3.84 -0.13 -8.68
C VAL A 114 -4.28 1.05 -9.53
N HIS A 115 -4.39 2.22 -8.94
CA HIS A 115 -4.83 3.44 -9.63
C HIS A 115 -3.69 4.44 -9.65
N GLY A 116 -3.41 4.99 -10.83
CA GLY A 116 -2.37 6.00 -11.03
C GLY A 116 -2.65 6.88 -12.23
N ALA A 117 -2.20 8.12 -12.21
CA ALA A 117 -2.32 9.03 -13.35
C ALA A 117 -1.40 8.60 -14.52
N ASP A 118 -0.27 7.95 -14.21
CA ASP A 118 0.59 7.30 -15.19
C ASP A 118 0.19 5.82 -15.36
N PRO A 119 -0.43 5.43 -16.48
CA PRO A 119 -0.88 4.06 -16.71
C PRO A 119 0.28 3.08 -16.85
N VAL A 120 1.46 3.52 -17.27
CA VAL A 120 2.65 2.67 -17.39
C VAL A 120 3.15 2.28 -16.01
N PHE A 121 3.22 3.23 -15.09
CA PHE A 121 3.61 2.96 -13.71
C PHE A 121 2.54 2.12 -12.97
N ALA A 122 1.26 2.45 -13.13
CA ALA A 122 0.18 1.65 -12.53
C ALA A 122 0.22 0.19 -12.98
N GLN A 123 0.48 -0.05 -14.28
CA GLN A 123 0.64 -1.40 -14.82
C GLN A 123 1.89 -2.09 -14.26
N ALA A 124 3.02 -1.39 -14.18
CA ALA A 124 4.26 -1.95 -13.63
C ALA A 124 4.10 -2.39 -12.16
N VAL A 125 3.38 -1.59 -11.35
CA VAL A 125 3.04 -1.97 -9.96
C VAL A 125 2.12 -3.18 -9.94
N ALA A 126 1.10 -3.21 -10.79
CA ALA A 126 0.17 -4.33 -10.88
C ALA A 126 0.88 -5.62 -11.29
N ASP A 127 1.81 -5.57 -12.24
CA ASP A 127 2.57 -6.74 -12.73
C ASP A 127 3.45 -7.35 -11.64
N VAL A 128 4.11 -6.51 -10.82
CA VAL A 128 4.90 -6.98 -9.67
C VAL A 128 4.03 -7.66 -8.62
N MET A 129 2.80 -7.19 -8.43
CA MET A 129 1.86 -7.76 -7.45
C MET A 129 1.13 -9.00 -7.98
N HIS A 130 1.03 -9.16 -9.31
CA HIS A 130 0.25 -10.22 -9.92
C HIS A 130 0.86 -11.60 -9.68
N GLY A 131 0.03 -12.56 -9.27
CA GLY A 131 0.46 -13.93 -9.01
C GLY A 131 -0.69 -14.93 -9.08
N PRO A 132 -0.42 -16.23 -8.87
CA PRO A 132 -1.42 -17.28 -8.99
C PRO A 132 -2.66 -17.07 -8.12
N ALA A 133 -2.47 -16.59 -6.89
CA ALA A 133 -3.54 -16.31 -5.92
C ALA A 133 -3.78 -14.80 -5.72
N PHE A 134 -2.99 -13.93 -6.34
CA PHE A 134 -3.10 -12.48 -6.19
C PHE A 134 -3.37 -11.82 -7.53
N ARG A 135 -4.52 -11.17 -7.66
CA ARG A 135 -4.92 -10.46 -8.87
C ARG A 135 -4.84 -8.96 -8.65
N ALA A 136 -4.09 -8.26 -9.51
CA ALA A 136 -4.03 -6.82 -9.54
C ALA A 136 -4.63 -6.32 -10.86
N TYR A 137 -5.55 -5.36 -10.75
CA TYR A 137 -6.20 -4.70 -11.88
C TYR A 137 -5.81 -3.22 -11.87
N THR A 138 -5.71 -2.59 -13.02
CA THR A 138 -5.36 -1.17 -13.13
C THR A 138 -6.57 -0.28 -13.35
N GLY A 139 -6.47 0.97 -12.93
CA GLY A 139 -7.45 2.04 -13.14
C GLY A 139 -6.79 3.41 -13.04
N ASP A 140 -7.54 4.45 -13.33
CA ASP A 140 -7.10 5.84 -13.34
C ASP A 140 -7.77 6.74 -12.28
N ASP A 141 -8.82 6.23 -11.60
CA ASP A 141 -9.55 6.97 -10.56
C ASP A 141 -8.86 6.83 -9.19
N MET A 142 -7.83 7.62 -8.95
CA MET A 142 -7.14 7.65 -7.65
C MET A 142 -8.03 8.21 -6.55
N VAL A 143 -8.85 9.20 -6.83
CA VAL A 143 -9.76 9.83 -5.85
C VAL A 143 -10.80 8.83 -5.36
N GLY A 144 -11.46 8.14 -6.28
CA GLY A 144 -12.44 7.09 -5.93
C GLY A 144 -11.82 5.93 -5.17
N ALA A 145 -10.59 5.52 -5.55
CA ALA A 145 -9.84 4.46 -4.88
C ALA A 145 -9.48 4.83 -3.42
N GLU A 146 -9.00 6.04 -3.19
CA GLU A 146 -8.66 6.52 -1.84
C GLU A 146 -9.91 6.74 -0.98
N LEU A 147 -10.95 7.35 -1.55
CA LEU A 147 -12.22 7.56 -0.86
C LEU A 147 -12.86 6.23 -0.43
N GLY A 148 -12.93 5.26 -1.34
CA GLY A 148 -13.43 3.93 -1.04
C GLY A 148 -12.64 3.23 0.07
N GLY A 149 -11.31 3.34 0.01
CA GLY A 149 -10.42 2.83 1.06
C GLY A 149 -10.61 3.49 2.43
N ALA A 150 -10.84 4.80 2.46
CA ALA A 150 -11.09 5.57 3.68
C ALA A 150 -12.47 5.25 4.29
N MET A 151 -13.50 5.15 3.47
CA MET A 151 -14.87 4.89 3.89
C MET A 151 -15.13 3.44 4.29
N LYS A 152 -14.28 2.52 3.91
CA LYS A 152 -14.46 1.08 4.15
C LYS A 152 -14.80 0.75 5.63
N ASN A 153 -14.06 1.33 6.56
CA ASN A 153 -14.25 1.02 7.98
C ASN A 153 -15.57 1.60 8.53
N VAL A 154 -15.98 2.77 8.04
CA VAL A 154 -17.27 3.39 8.41
C VAL A 154 -18.41 2.49 7.93
N LEU A 155 -18.34 2.04 6.67
CA LEU A 155 -19.35 1.15 6.10
C LEU A 155 -19.37 -0.22 6.81
N ALA A 156 -18.20 -0.78 7.14
CA ALA A 156 -18.10 -2.04 7.86
C ALA A 156 -18.72 -1.96 9.25
N VAL A 157 -18.56 -0.86 9.97
CA VAL A 157 -19.22 -0.63 11.26
C VAL A 157 -20.72 -0.50 11.08
N ALA A 158 -21.18 0.28 10.10
CA ALA A 158 -22.61 0.48 9.83
C ALA A 158 -23.31 -0.84 9.44
N THR A 159 -22.69 -1.63 8.55
CA THR A 159 -23.25 -2.95 8.17
C THR A 159 -23.22 -3.94 9.31
N GLY A 160 -22.14 -3.94 10.15
CA GLY A 160 -22.10 -4.79 11.34
C GLY A 160 -23.15 -4.46 12.38
N VAL A 161 -23.52 -3.17 12.54
CA VAL A 161 -24.65 -2.75 13.39
C VAL A 161 -25.96 -3.27 12.80
N ALA A 162 -26.19 -3.10 11.49
CA ALA A 162 -27.40 -3.58 10.84
C ALA A 162 -27.56 -5.09 10.97
N ASP A 163 -26.48 -5.84 10.74
CA ASP A 163 -26.44 -7.29 10.90
C ASP A 163 -26.75 -7.72 12.36
N GLY A 164 -26.08 -7.08 13.33
CA GLY A 164 -26.32 -7.35 14.75
C GLY A 164 -27.75 -7.02 15.22
N MET A 165 -28.41 -6.07 14.56
CA MET A 165 -29.82 -5.72 14.78
C MET A 165 -30.78 -6.58 13.95
N GLN A 166 -30.29 -7.50 13.15
CA GLN A 166 -31.09 -8.37 12.24
C GLN A 166 -31.93 -7.57 11.24
N LEU A 167 -31.42 -6.49 10.72
CA LEU A 167 -32.11 -5.63 9.74
C LEU A 167 -31.90 -6.08 8.27
N GLY A 168 -31.21 -7.18 8.02
CA GLY A 168 -30.93 -7.75 6.70
C GLY A 168 -29.50 -7.62 6.27
#